data_a0029e56dd29b879a8574ced04b9602d
#
_entry.id   a0029e56dd29b879a8574ced04b9602d
#
_cell.length_a   1.000
_cell.length_b   1.000
_cell.length_c   1.000
_cell.angle_alpha   90.00
_cell.angle_beta   90.00
_cell.angle_gamma   90.00
#
_symmetry.space_group_name_H-M   'P 1'
#
loop_
_entity.id
_entity.type
_entity.pdbx_description
1 polymer ?
#
loop_
_entity_poly.entity_id
_entity_poly.type
_entity_poly.pdbx_seq_one_letter_code
_entity_poly.pdbx_strand_id
1 'polypeptide(L)'
;LYIFKFNKLEVTYNGAAFTMLAAGILGTIVGVISYLQMRDRPTVSLFSDVAAAFRGELGSYRGIEHHGIFIAFEGGEGSGKSTQVKLLKQYLESIGETVLLTHEPGETNLGKKLREILLSPETGDISARAEALLYAADRANHVAKLIKPALDHGQVVITDRYMDSSIAYQGGGRILQPAEIARISRWAT
;
A
#
# COMPACT_ATOMS: atom_id res chain seq x y z
N LEU A 1 37.16 17.53 -2.30
CA LEU A 1 37.84 16.28 -1.91
C LEU A 1 38.21 16.38 -0.43
N TYR A 2 37.64 15.51 0.40
CA TYR A 2 38.01 15.44 1.82
C TYR A 2 38.86 14.18 2.03
N ILE A 3 40.03 14.33 2.66
CA ILE A 3 40.94 13.22 2.96
C ILE A 3 40.85 12.92 4.46
N PHE A 4 40.39 11.75 4.83
CA PHE A 4 40.47 11.26 6.19
C PHE A 4 41.59 10.25 6.33
N LYS A 5 42.54 10.49 7.27
CA LYS A 5 43.64 9.58 7.58
C LYS A 5 43.31 8.85 8.89
N PHE A 6 43.15 7.55 8.82
CA PHE A 6 43.02 6.70 9.99
C PHE A 6 44.07 5.57 9.91
N ASN A 7 45.10 5.69 10.71
CA ASN A 7 46.21 4.73 10.96
C ASN A 7 46.89 4.18 9.71
N LYS A 8 46.73 3.76 8.74
CA LYS A 8 47.37 3.29 7.51
C LYS A 8 46.42 3.30 6.29
N LEU A 9 45.18 3.74 6.48
CA LEU A 9 44.20 3.85 5.42
C LEU A 9 43.95 5.32 5.07
N GLU A 10 44.35 5.73 3.86
CA GLU A 10 43.89 6.97 3.25
C GLU A 10 42.63 6.71 2.45
N VAL A 11 41.52 7.27 2.89
CA VAL A 11 40.24 7.16 2.17
C VAL A 11 39.88 8.54 1.63
N THR A 12 39.92 8.68 0.30
CA THR A 12 39.49 9.88 -0.39
C THR A 12 38.01 9.81 -0.71
N TYR A 13 37.23 10.73 -0.16
CA TYR A 13 35.81 10.84 -0.44
C TYR A 13 35.52 12.03 -1.37
N ASN A 14 34.73 11.81 -2.39
CA ASN A 14 34.07 12.89 -3.13
C ASN A 14 32.65 13.12 -2.53
N GLY A 15 32.08 14.31 -2.76
CA GLY A 15 30.77 14.66 -2.18
C GLY A 15 29.64 13.66 -2.52
N ALA A 16 29.70 13.02 -3.69
CA ALA A 16 28.72 12.03 -4.10
C ALA A 16 28.81 10.74 -3.27
N ALA A 17 30.02 10.29 -2.92
CA ALA A 17 30.21 9.12 -2.07
C ALA A 17 29.69 9.37 -0.63
N PHE A 18 29.84 10.59 -0.12
CA PHE A 18 29.33 10.97 1.21
C PHE A 18 27.80 11.02 1.22
N THR A 19 27.17 11.56 0.19
CA THR A 19 25.70 11.59 0.08
C THR A 19 25.10 10.17 -0.05
N MET A 20 25.75 9.29 -0.81
CA MET A 20 25.31 7.88 -0.91
C MET A 20 25.47 7.14 0.41
N LEU A 21 26.57 7.36 1.14
CA LEU A 21 26.77 6.76 2.47
C LEU A 21 25.72 7.26 3.47
N ALA A 22 25.47 8.56 3.50
CA ALA A 22 24.45 9.16 4.37
C ALA A 22 23.04 8.66 4.04
N ALA A 23 22.68 8.54 2.75
CA ALA A 23 21.42 8.00 2.30
C ALA A 23 21.25 6.51 2.67
N GLY A 24 22.34 5.72 2.55
CA GLY A 24 22.35 4.32 2.95
C GLY A 24 22.15 4.14 4.46
N ILE A 25 22.83 4.94 5.27
CA ILE A 25 22.66 4.92 6.74
C ILE A 25 21.24 5.33 7.12
N LEU A 26 20.70 6.40 6.53
CA LEU A 26 19.35 6.87 6.79
C LEU A 26 18.31 5.80 6.40
N GLY A 27 18.47 5.19 5.22
CA GLY A 27 17.60 4.10 4.76
C GLY A 27 17.62 2.89 5.70
N THR A 28 18.79 2.54 6.22
CA THR A 28 18.93 1.45 7.20
C THR A 28 18.24 1.79 8.51
N ILE A 29 18.39 3.01 9.01
CA ILE A 29 17.72 3.48 10.24
C ILE A 29 16.20 3.44 10.08
N VAL A 30 15.69 3.98 8.97
CA VAL A 30 14.24 3.96 8.66
C VAL A 30 13.74 2.52 8.56
N GLY A 31 14.49 1.64 7.90
CA GLY A 31 14.16 0.21 7.80
C GLY A 31 14.08 -0.48 9.17
N VAL A 32 15.06 -0.21 10.05
CA VAL A 32 15.06 -0.76 11.42
C VAL A 32 13.90 -0.21 12.26
N ILE A 33 13.62 1.10 12.17
CA ILE A 33 12.50 1.71 12.89
C ILE A 33 11.16 1.11 12.41
N SER A 34 10.97 1.01 11.10
CA SER A 34 9.77 0.38 10.52
C SER A 34 9.62 -1.07 10.94
N TYR A 35 10.72 -1.83 10.97
CA TYR A 35 10.74 -3.20 11.47
C TYR A 35 10.33 -3.29 12.96
N LEU A 36 10.84 -2.40 13.80
CA LEU A 36 10.48 -2.36 15.22
C LEU A 36 9.04 -1.95 15.48
N GLN A 37 8.47 -1.10 14.62
CA GLN A 37 7.06 -0.68 14.69
C GLN A 37 6.09 -1.76 14.18
N MET A 38 6.51 -2.62 13.25
CA MET A 38 5.70 -3.72 12.71
C MET A 38 5.77 -5.01 13.56
N ARG A 39 6.40 -4.98 14.73
CA ARG A 39 6.71 -6.15 15.57
C ARG A 39 5.51 -6.80 16.30
N ASP A 40 4.28 -6.49 15.95
CA ASP A 40 3.08 -7.07 16.57
C ASP A 40 2.61 -8.41 15.96
N ARG A 41 3.43 -9.06 15.13
CA ARG A 41 3.14 -10.40 14.63
C ARG A 41 4.06 -11.43 15.31
N PRO A 42 3.49 -12.43 15.99
CA PRO A 42 4.31 -13.49 16.57
C PRO A 42 4.95 -14.34 15.48
N THR A 43 6.28 -14.39 15.50
CA THR A 43 7.08 -15.52 15.06
C THR A 43 7.12 -15.93 13.57
N VAL A 44 7.51 -15.03 12.68
CA VAL A 44 8.23 -15.49 11.49
C VAL A 44 9.50 -14.66 11.36
N SER A 45 10.66 -15.32 11.36
CA SER A 45 11.95 -14.63 11.21
C SER A 45 12.11 -14.13 9.79
N LEU A 46 12.28 -12.82 9.59
CA LEU A 46 12.61 -12.23 8.29
C LEU A 46 13.78 -12.94 7.59
N PHE A 47 14.73 -13.45 8.36
CA PHE A 47 15.85 -14.24 7.84
C PHE A 47 15.41 -15.58 7.24
N SER A 48 14.38 -16.22 7.79
CA SER A 48 13.87 -17.48 7.23
C SER A 48 13.13 -17.23 5.92
N ASP A 49 12.38 -16.13 5.81
CA ASP A 49 11.62 -15.78 4.60
C ASP A 49 12.54 -15.36 3.45
N VAL A 50 13.54 -14.53 3.76
CA VAL A 50 14.58 -14.15 2.80
C VAL A 50 15.40 -15.38 2.37
N ALA A 51 15.77 -16.23 3.29
CA ALA A 51 16.50 -17.46 2.97
C ALA A 51 15.65 -18.47 2.18
N ALA A 52 14.34 -18.55 2.44
CA ALA A 52 13.41 -19.37 1.65
C ALA A 52 13.22 -18.80 0.23
N ALA A 53 13.14 -17.47 0.09
CA ALA A 53 13.10 -16.80 -1.21
C ALA A 53 14.35 -17.09 -2.05
N PHE A 54 15.53 -17.00 -1.44
CA PHE A 54 16.80 -17.32 -2.13
C PHE A 54 16.98 -18.81 -2.46
N ARG A 55 16.34 -19.73 -1.71
CA ARG A 55 16.39 -21.16 -1.98
C ARG A 55 15.34 -21.64 -2.99
N GLY A 56 14.50 -20.77 -3.50
CA GLY A 56 13.42 -21.15 -4.43
C GLY A 56 12.32 -22.01 -3.77
N GLU A 57 12.28 -22.06 -2.43
CA GLU A 57 11.36 -22.91 -1.65
C GLU A 57 9.97 -22.27 -1.47
N LEU A 58 9.73 -21.07 -2.02
CA LEU A 58 8.43 -20.40 -1.97
C LEU A 58 7.28 -21.21 -2.62
N GLY A 59 7.61 -22.25 -3.42
CA GLY A 59 6.64 -23.18 -3.97
C GLY A 59 6.21 -24.34 -3.05
N SER A 60 6.77 -24.46 -1.85
CA SER A 60 6.60 -25.64 -0.98
C SER A 60 5.83 -25.39 0.31
N TYR A 61 5.24 -24.20 0.49
CA TYR A 61 4.30 -23.94 1.60
C TYR A 61 2.92 -24.58 1.34
N ARG A 62 2.89 -25.88 1.12
CA ARG A 62 1.67 -26.68 1.18
C ARG A 62 1.33 -26.93 2.65
N GLY A 63 0.46 -26.08 3.23
CA GLY A 63 -0.04 -26.30 4.58
C GLY A 63 -0.41 -25.05 5.36
N ILE A 64 -0.21 -23.84 4.82
CA ILE A 64 -0.80 -22.61 5.37
C ILE A 64 -2.15 -22.44 4.66
N GLU A 65 -3.23 -22.26 5.42
CA GLU A 65 -4.48 -21.77 4.85
C GLU A 65 -4.09 -20.55 3.98
N HIS A 66 -4.35 -20.65 2.67
CA HIS A 66 -4.00 -19.60 1.71
C HIS A 66 -4.92 -18.41 1.99
N HIS A 67 -4.51 -17.57 2.91
CA HIS A 67 -5.10 -16.24 3.01
C HIS A 67 -4.64 -15.46 1.79
N GLY A 68 -5.59 -14.89 1.05
CA GLY A 68 -5.28 -14.05 -0.10
C GLY A 68 -4.38 -12.88 0.27
N ILE A 69 -3.73 -12.29 -0.72
CA ILE A 69 -2.85 -11.13 -0.53
C ILE A 69 -3.58 -9.87 -1.00
N PHE A 70 -3.58 -8.82 -0.17
CA PHE A 70 -4.14 -7.52 -0.53
C PHE A 70 -3.01 -6.52 -0.86
N ILE A 71 -3.06 -5.93 -2.05
CA ILE A 71 -2.08 -4.97 -2.55
C ILE A 71 -2.82 -3.69 -2.98
N ALA A 72 -2.52 -2.57 -2.32
CA ALA A 72 -3.06 -1.26 -2.69
C ALA A 72 -2.00 -0.42 -3.40
N PHE A 73 -2.35 0.14 -4.55
CA PHE A 73 -1.53 1.12 -5.27
C PHE A 73 -1.98 2.53 -4.95
N GLU A 74 -1.08 3.31 -4.37
CA GLU A 74 -1.32 4.68 -3.99
C GLU A 74 -0.38 5.63 -4.72
N GLY A 75 -0.80 6.86 -4.93
CA GLY A 75 0.00 7.90 -5.56
C GLY A 75 -0.82 8.93 -6.33
N GLY A 76 -0.18 10.03 -6.73
CA GLY A 76 -0.80 11.11 -7.49
C GLY A 76 -1.24 10.70 -8.90
N GLU A 77 -1.98 11.56 -9.57
CA GLU A 77 -2.32 11.39 -10.97
C GLU A 77 -1.06 11.41 -11.85
N GLY A 78 -1.06 10.60 -12.90
CA GLY A 78 0.09 10.51 -13.81
C GLY A 78 1.30 9.74 -13.27
N SER A 79 1.30 9.24 -12.03
CA SER A 79 2.44 8.51 -11.42
C SER A 79 2.68 7.11 -12.00
N GLY A 80 1.89 6.68 -12.98
CA GLY A 80 2.05 5.37 -13.62
C GLY A 80 1.36 4.21 -12.90
N LYS A 81 0.56 4.45 -11.85
CA LYS A 81 -0.15 3.40 -11.09
C LYS A 81 -0.86 2.38 -11.96
N SER A 82 -1.74 2.84 -12.85
CA SER A 82 -2.56 1.95 -13.69
C SER A 82 -1.71 1.09 -14.63
N THR A 83 -0.52 1.56 -15.03
CA THR A 83 0.43 0.76 -15.81
C THR A 83 1.06 -0.33 -14.93
N GLN A 84 1.53 0.03 -13.74
CA GLN A 84 2.16 -0.91 -12.81
C GLN A 84 1.16 -1.97 -12.31
N VAL A 85 -0.05 -1.58 -12.01
CA VAL A 85 -1.16 -2.48 -11.65
C VAL A 85 -1.40 -3.53 -12.72
N LYS A 86 -1.48 -3.12 -14.00
CA LYS A 86 -1.68 -4.04 -15.13
C LYS A 86 -0.50 -5.01 -15.30
N LEU A 87 0.72 -4.50 -15.20
CA LEU A 87 1.94 -5.33 -15.32
C LEU A 87 2.02 -6.34 -14.17
N LEU A 88 1.76 -5.91 -12.93
CA LEU A 88 1.76 -6.81 -11.78
C LEU A 88 0.67 -7.89 -11.92
N LYS A 89 -0.55 -7.52 -12.33
CA LYS A 89 -1.62 -8.48 -12.59
C LYS A 89 -1.18 -9.53 -13.60
N GLN A 90 -0.67 -9.11 -14.77
CA GLN A 90 -0.19 -10.02 -15.81
C GLN A 90 0.90 -10.95 -15.32
N TYR A 91 1.86 -10.45 -14.54
CA TYR A 91 2.91 -11.24 -13.96
C TYR A 91 2.35 -12.30 -13.00
N LEU A 92 1.51 -11.93 -12.07
CA LEU A 92 0.92 -12.85 -11.08
C LEU A 92 0.07 -13.93 -11.77
N GLU A 93 -0.75 -13.57 -12.76
CA GLU A 93 -1.53 -14.51 -13.54
C GLU A 93 -0.62 -15.47 -14.34
N SER A 94 0.54 -14.99 -14.82
CA SER A 94 1.50 -15.84 -15.56
C SER A 94 2.17 -16.92 -14.70
N ILE A 95 2.24 -16.72 -13.39
CA ILE A 95 2.76 -17.68 -12.42
C ILE A 95 1.66 -18.53 -11.76
N GLY A 96 0.40 -18.39 -12.22
CA GLY A 96 -0.73 -19.22 -11.78
C GLY A 96 -1.57 -18.64 -10.65
N GLU A 97 -1.34 -17.39 -10.24
CA GLU A 97 -2.16 -16.75 -9.22
C GLU A 97 -3.51 -16.27 -9.77
N THR A 98 -4.55 -16.36 -8.96
CA THR A 98 -5.86 -15.77 -9.28
C THR A 98 -5.90 -14.34 -8.76
N VAL A 99 -6.09 -13.36 -9.66
CA VAL A 99 -6.01 -11.94 -9.32
C VAL A 99 -7.34 -11.24 -9.50
N LEU A 100 -7.86 -10.65 -8.42
CA LEU A 100 -8.95 -9.66 -8.48
C LEU A 100 -8.34 -8.27 -8.61
N LEU A 101 -8.58 -7.61 -9.75
CA LEU A 101 -8.24 -6.20 -9.92
C LEU A 101 -9.48 -5.35 -9.64
N THR A 102 -9.34 -4.35 -8.77
CA THR A 102 -10.43 -3.48 -8.34
C THR A 102 -9.95 -2.05 -8.12
N HIS A 103 -10.85 -1.11 -7.82
CA HIS A 103 -10.52 0.30 -7.57
C HIS A 103 -11.50 0.95 -6.58
N GLU A 104 -11.09 2.05 -5.98
CA GLU A 104 -11.94 2.93 -5.16
C GLU A 104 -11.91 4.37 -5.68
N PRO A 105 -13.08 5.07 -5.66
CA PRO A 105 -14.43 4.58 -5.37
C PRO A 105 -15.11 3.99 -6.61
N GLY A 106 -16.14 3.14 -6.41
CA GLY A 106 -17.13 2.87 -7.45
C GLY A 106 -17.14 1.47 -8.06
N GLU A 107 -16.47 0.46 -7.50
CA GLU A 107 -16.44 -0.88 -8.08
C GLU A 107 -17.76 -1.66 -7.89
N THR A 108 -18.43 -1.50 -6.75
CA THR A 108 -19.71 -2.17 -6.48
C THR A 108 -20.91 -1.41 -7.06
N ASN A 109 -22.08 -2.05 -7.12
CA ASN A 109 -23.31 -1.37 -7.56
C ASN A 109 -23.69 -0.17 -6.67
N LEU A 110 -23.49 -0.30 -5.34
CA LEU A 110 -23.63 0.83 -4.44
C LEU A 110 -22.52 1.86 -4.67
N GLY A 111 -21.30 1.40 -4.84
CA GLY A 111 -20.15 2.25 -5.09
C GLY A 111 -20.29 3.13 -6.33
N LYS A 112 -20.85 2.60 -7.42
CA LYS A 112 -21.13 3.39 -8.62
C LYS A 112 -22.05 4.58 -8.35
N LYS A 113 -23.11 4.36 -7.56
CA LYS A 113 -24.04 5.43 -7.14
C LYS A 113 -23.35 6.44 -6.23
N LEU A 114 -22.54 5.96 -5.29
CA LEU A 114 -21.76 6.85 -4.41
C LEU A 114 -20.74 7.67 -5.19
N ARG A 115 -20.09 7.06 -6.17
CA ARG A 115 -19.16 7.75 -7.07
C ARG A 115 -19.86 8.84 -7.90
N GLU A 116 -21.05 8.56 -8.40
CA GLU A 116 -21.86 9.58 -9.10
C GLU A 116 -22.14 10.78 -8.20
N ILE A 117 -22.58 10.55 -6.94
CA ILE A 117 -22.81 11.59 -5.97
C ILE A 117 -21.53 12.40 -5.69
N LEU A 118 -20.40 11.71 -5.50
CA LEU A 118 -19.11 12.33 -5.15
C LEU A 118 -18.53 13.18 -6.29
N LEU A 119 -18.75 12.81 -7.55
CA LEU A 119 -18.10 13.41 -8.71
C LEU A 119 -19.02 14.23 -9.58
N SER A 120 -20.36 14.15 -9.41
CA SER A 120 -21.30 14.92 -10.21
C SER A 120 -21.36 16.38 -9.76
N PRO A 121 -21.20 17.31 -10.69
CA PRO A 121 -21.46 18.74 -10.43
C PRO A 121 -22.89 19.02 -9.95
N GLU A 122 -23.85 18.17 -10.33
CA GLU A 122 -25.26 18.31 -9.98
C GLU A 122 -25.53 18.08 -8.49
N THR A 123 -24.62 17.37 -7.80
CA THR A 123 -24.72 17.16 -6.35
C THR A 123 -24.51 18.46 -5.54
N GLY A 124 -23.88 19.48 -6.15
CA GLY A 124 -23.55 20.71 -5.48
C GLY A 124 -22.42 20.53 -4.46
N ASP A 125 -22.33 21.47 -3.51
CA ASP A 125 -21.30 21.45 -2.46
C ASP A 125 -21.59 20.37 -1.41
N ILE A 126 -20.71 19.39 -1.33
CA ILE A 126 -20.74 18.36 -0.28
C ILE A 126 -19.81 18.81 0.85
N SER A 127 -20.31 18.83 2.10
CA SER A 127 -19.46 19.13 3.25
C SER A 127 -18.34 18.11 3.39
N ALA A 128 -17.14 18.52 3.86
CA ALA A 128 -15.98 17.65 3.98
C ALA A 128 -16.26 16.35 4.78
N ARG A 129 -17.09 16.43 5.83
CA ARG A 129 -17.49 15.24 6.60
C ARG A 129 -18.40 14.31 5.82
N ALA A 130 -19.36 14.84 5.07
CA ALA A 130 -20.25 14.05 4.24
C ALA A 130 -19.47 13.34 3.13
N GLU A 131 -18.55 14.03 2.47
CA GLU A 131 -17.64 13.46 1.47
C GLU A 131 -16.82 12.30 2.06
N ALA A 132 -16.18 12.49 3.21
CA ALA A 132 -15.41 11.44 3.88
C ALA A 132 -16.26 10.22 4.26
N LEU A 133 -17.50 10.44 4.71
CA LEU A 133 -18.43 9.35 5.03
C LEU A 133 -18.89 8.59 3.79
N LEU A 134 -19.10 9.26 2.67
CA LEU A 134 -19.46 8.62 1.40
C LEU A 134 -18.32 7.72 0.88
N TYR A 135 -17.05 8.18 0.95
CA TYR A 135 -15.88 7.34 0.66
C TYR A 135 -15.77 6.14 1.61
N ALA A 136 -16.04 6.35 2.91
CA ALA A 136 -16.01 5.26 3.86
C ALA A 136 -17.15 4.25 3.63
N ALA A 137 -18.34 4.70 3.24
CA ALA A 137 -19.46 3.83 2.88
C ALA A 137 -19.17 2.99 1.63
N ASP A 138 -18.55 3.59 0.61
CA ASP A 138 -18.08 2.87 -0.57
C ASP A 138 -17.09 1.77 -0.16
N ARG A 139 -16.06 2.12 0.61
CA ARG A 139 -15.04 1.19 1.09
C ARG A 139 -15.63 0.05 1.89
N ALA A 140 -16.48 0.32 2.87
CA ALA A 140 -17.10 -0.71 3.69
C ALA A 140 -17.87 -1.74 2.85
N ASN A 141 -18.61 -1.27 1.85
CA ASN A 141 -19.34 -2.16 0.94
C ASN A 141 -18.38 -2.89 -0.03
N HIS A 142 -17.33 -2.25 -0.49
CA HIS A 142 -16.31 -2.82 -1.36
C HIS A 142 -15.55 -3.95 -0.64
N VAL A 143 -15.11 -3.71 0.59
CA VAL A 143 -14.45 -4.72 1.43
C VAL A 143 -15.37 -5.91 1.66
N ALA A 144 -16.59 -5.67 2.10
CA ALA A 144 -17.53 -6.74 2.44
C ALA A 144 -17.99 -7.58 1.24
N LYS A 145 -18.10 -6.98 0.04
CA LYS A 145 -18.68 -7.63 -1.14
C LYS A 145 -17.67 -8.19 -2.12
N LEU A 146 -16.46 -7.64 -2.17
CA LEU A 146 -15.45 -8.02 -3.16
C LEU A 146 -14.12 -8.41 -2.50
N ILE A 147 -13.52 -7.53 -1.69
CA ILE A 147 -12.16 -7.73 -1.20
C ILE A 147 -12.11 -8.94 -0.25
N LYS A 148 -12.90 -8.92 0.82
CA LYS A 148 -12.88 -9.98 1.82
C LYS A 148 -13.22 -11.35 1.24
N PRO A 149 -14.29 -11.55 0.44
CA PRO A 149 -14.55 -12.83 -0.20
C PRO A 149 -13.41 -13.32 -1.09
N ALA A 150 -12.77 -12.43 -1.87
CA ALA A 150 -11.63 -12.81 -2.71
C ALA A 150 -10.42 -13.27 -1.87
N LEU A 151 -10.11 -12.54 -0.80
CA LEU A 151 -9.04 -12.92 0.13
C LEU A 151 -9.34 -14.23 0.85
N ASP A 152 -10.58 -14.46 1.27
CA ASP A 152 -11.00 -15.70 1.91
C ASP A 152 -10.89 -16.91 0.95
N HIS A 153 -10.95 -16.67 -0.37
CA HIS A 153 -10.69 -17.68 -1.41
C HIS A 153 -9.21 -17.78 -1.84
N GLY A 154 -8.30 -17.13 -1.13
CA GLY A 154 -6.87 -17.19 -1.42
C GLY A 154 -6.43 -16.39 -2.65
N GLN A 155 -7.26 -15.48 -3.17
CA GLN A 155 -6.93 -14.67 -4.34
C GLN A 155 -6.00 -13.51 -3.98
N VAL A 156 -5.21 -13.06 -4.94
CA VAL A 156 -4.50 -11.78 -4.83
C VAL A 156 -5.44 -10.65 -5.24
N VAL A 157 -5.71 -9.73 -4.34
CA VAL A 157 -6.52 -8.55 -4.61
C VAL A 157 -5.60 -7.36 -4.84
N ILE A 158 -5.71 -6.73 -6.01
CA ILE A 158 -4.99 -5.49 -6.33
C ILE A 158 -6.00 -4.36 -6.46
N THR A 159 -5.83 -3.29 -5.70
CA THR A 159 -6.70 -2.10 -5.79
C THR A 159 -5.92 -0.87 -6.24
N ASP A 160 -6.50 -0.09 -7.18
CA ASP A 160 -6.04 1.26 -7.50
C ASP A 160 -6.75 2.22 -6.54
N ARG A 161 -5.99 2.75 -5.59
CA ARG A 161 -6.38 3.56 -4.43
C ARG A 161 -7.07 2.77 -3.32
N TYR A 162 -6.82 3.22 -2.09
CA TYR A 162 -7.42 2.71 -0.87
C TYR A 162 -7.42 3.79 0.23
N MET A 163 -7.04 3.44 1.46
CA MET A 163 -7.13 4.33 2.63
C MET A 163 -6.27 5.58 2.53
N ASP A 164 -5.05 5.48 2.01
CA ASP A 164 -4.09 6.58 2.00
C ASP A 164 -4.52 7.70 1.07
N SER A 165 -5.19 7.38 -0.03
CA SER A 165 -5.84 8.38 -0.89
C SER A 165 -6.88 9.19 -0.10
N SER A 166 -7.72 8.55 0.72
CA SER A 166 -8.71 9.25 1.55
C SER A 166 -8.04 10.13 2.60
N ILE A 167 -6.98 9.65 3.25
CA ILE A 167 -6.23 10.45 4.23
C ILE A 167 -5.59 11.68 3.55
N ALA A 168 -5.02 11.49 2.37
CA ALA A 168 -4.36 12.57 1.63
C ALA A 168 -5.37 13.63 1.11
N TYR A 169 -6.46 13.20 0.48
CA TYR A 169 -7.40 14.12 -0.17
C TYR A 169 -8.41 14.73 0.81
N GLN A 170 -8.99 13.96 1.71
CA GLN A 170 -9.96 14.47 2.68
C GLN A 170 -9.29 15.01 3.95
N GLY A 171 -8.13 14.49 4.35
CA GLY A 171 -7.39 14.95 5.52
C GLY A 171 -6.42 16.09 5.23
N GLY A 172 -5.66 16.04 4.13
CA GLY A 172 -4.65 17.03 3.78
C GLY A 172 -5.17 18.23 3.01
N GLY A 173 -6.23 18.05 2.22
CA GLY A 173 -6.82 19.09 1.35
C GLY A 173 -8.04 19.82 1.94
N ARG A 174 -8.60 19.36 3.05
CA ARG A 174 -9.84 19.86 3.67
C ARG A 174 -9.65 20.12 5.18
N ILE A 175 -10.67 20.69 5.81
CA ILE A 175 -10.69 21.12 7.24
C ILE A 175 -10.65 19.93 8.24
N LEU A 176 -10.67 18.68 7.76
CA LEU A 176 -10.70 17.50 8.61
C LEU A 176 -9.29 17.08 9.04
N GLN A 177 -9.18 16.60 10.28
CA GLN A 177 -7.90 16.10 10.77
C GLN A 177 -7.60 14.72 10.15
N PRO A 178 -6.37 14.47 9.68
CA PRO A 178 -5.99 13.16 9.11
C PRO A 178 -6.29 11.98 10.03
N ALA A 179 -6.18 12.15 11.34
CA ALA A 179 -6.51 11.13 12.33
C ALA A 179 -8.00 10.75 12.36
N GLU A 180 -8.92 11.69 12.09
CA GLU A 180 -10.35 11.41 11.99
C GLU A 180 -10.64 10.55 10.75
N ILE A 181 -10.06 10.91 9.61
CA ILE A 181 -10.20 10.16 8.35
C ILE A 181 -9.62 8.76 8.51
N ALA A 182 -8.43 8.62 9.10
CA ALA A 182 -7.81 7.32 9.37
C ALA A 182 -8.68 6.44 10.28
N ARG A 183 -9.34 7.02 11.28
CA ARG A 183 -10.26 6.28 12.18
C ARG A 183 -11.50 5.79 11.44
N ILE A 184 -12.14 6.64 10.64
CA ILE A 184 -13.31 6.28 9.84
C ILE A 184 -12.93 5.22 8.80
N SER A 185 -11.79 5.39 8.14
CA SER A 185 -11.29 4.43 7.15
C SER A 185 -11.02 3.04 7.77
N ARG A 186 -10.38 2.98 8.94
CA ARG A 186 -10.17 1.70 9.65
C ARG A 186 -11.47 1.05 10.11
N TRP A 187 -12.47 1.83 10.47
CA TRP A 187 -13.79 1.28 10.82
C TRP A 187 -14.53 0.71 9.60
N ALA A 188 -14.25 1.23 8.42
CA ALA A 188 -14.83 0.79 7.14
C ALA A 188 -14.10 -0.43 6.52
N THR A 189 -13.06 -0.94 7.13
CA THR A 189 -12.27 -2.12 6.67
C THR A 189 -12.36 -3.26 7.67
#